data_a77df2c660983e43b1ee4eb89be6bba9
#
_entry.id   a77df2c660983e43b1ee4eb89be6bba9
#
_cell.length_a   1.000
_cell.length_b   1.000
_cell.length_c   1.000
_cell.angle_alpha   90.00
_cell.angle_beta   90.00
_cell.angle_gamma   90.00
#
_symmetry.space_group_name_H-M   'P 1'
#
loop_
_entity.id
_entity.type
_entity.pdbx_description
1 polymer ?
#
loop_
_entity_poly.entity_id
_entity_poly.type
_entity_poly.pdbx_seq_one_letter_code
_entity_poly.pdbx_strand_id
1 'polypeptide(L)'
;MELRLARNEDAEAIRAIYNNEVSSGTATFDLSPRTLDEQREWMTERSGAHVVLVAETNGEVAGFGALSRYMKRPADSTTVENSGYVRPEYQGEGIGEALLSKLIDLASEHGFHTIIARIGSESEGSIALHRKVGFEEIGREHEIGRKFGRW
;
A
#
# COMPACT_ATOMS: atom_id res chain seq x y z
N MET A 1 17.16 7.01 -5.75
CA MET A 1 16.01 6.59 -4.94
C MET A 1 16.48 5.79 -3.75
N GLU A 2 15.97 6.07 -2.60
CA GLU A 2 16.25 5.34 -1.36
C GLU A 2 14.95 4.76 -0.79
N LEU A 3 14.98 3.47 -0.43
CA LEU A 3 13.90 2.82 0.31
C LEU A 3 14.28 2.77 1.79
N ARG A 4 13.42 3.23 2.66
CA ARG A 4 13.64 3.21 4.11
C ARG A 4 12.34 3.03 4.87
N LEU A 5 12.43 2.66 6.13
CA LEU A 5 11.27 2.66 7.02
C LEU A 5 10.74 4.08 7.20
N ALA A 6 9.44 4.20 7.25
CA ALA A 6 8.79 5.48 7.51
C ALA A 6 9.09 5.97 8.94
N ARG A 7 9.20 7.28 9.08
CA ARG A 7 9.36 7.99 10.34
C ARG A 7 8.12 8.82 10.63
N ASN A 8 7.97 9.29 11.85
CA ASN A 8 6.83 10.15 12.21
C ASN A 8 6.75 11.42 11.34
N GLU A 9 7.88 11.97 10.93
CA GLU A 9 7.94 13.14 10.06
C GLU A 9 7.38 12.88 8.66
N ASP A 10 7.29 11.62 8.24
CA ASP A 10 6.76 11.25 6.92
C ASP A 10 5.23 11.26 6.87
N ALA A 11 4.56 11.40 8.00
CA ALA A 11 3.09 11.29 8.09
C ALA A 11 2.36 12.20 7.10
N GLU A 12 2.75 13.46 6.98
CA GLU A 12 2.09 14.40 6.07
C GLU A 12 2.33 14.05 4.61
N ALA A 13 3.53 13.62 4.24
CA ALA A 13 3.83 13.21 2.87
C ALA A 13 3.03 11.95 2.48
N ILE A 14 2.96 10.96 3.36
CA ILE A 14 2.16 9.74 3.15
C ILE A 14 0.67 10.10 3.02
N ARG A 15 0.18 10.95 3.91
CA ARG A 15 -1.19 11.45 3.87
C ARG A 15 -1.52 12.14 2.56
N ALA A 16 -0.66 13.02 2.09
CA ALA A 16 -0.86 13.72 0.83
C ALA A 16 -0.95 12.77 -0.37
N ILE A 17 -0.09 11.76 -0.43
CA ILE A 17 -0.11 10.74 -1.47
C ILE A 17 -1.41 9.95 -1.42
N TYR A 18 -1.78 9.46 -0.25
CA TYR A 18 -3.00 8.67 -0.07
C TYR A 18 -4.27 9.48 -0.37
N ASN A 19 -4.37 10.71 0.15
CA ASN A 19 -5.54 11.56 -0.04
C ASN A 19 -5.74 11.98 -1.50
N ASN A 20 -4.66 12.12 -2.26
CA ASN A 20 -4.76 12.33 -3.69
C ASN A 20 -5.51 11.18 -4.37
N GLU A 21 -5.19 9.94 -4.00
CA GLU A 21 -5.88 8.76 -4.54
C GLU A 21 -7.32 8.66 -4.04
N VAL A 22 -7.58 8.99 -2.78
CA VAL A 22 -8.95 9.04 -2.23
C VAL A 22 -9.83 9.97 -3.05
N SER A 23 -9.33 11.14 -3.40
CA SER A 23 -10.10 12.20 -4.08
C SER A 23 -10.22 12.01 -5.59
N SER A 24 -9.25 11.36 -6.23
CA SER A 24 -9.16 11.34 -7.70
C SER A 24 -9.04 9.95 -8.33
N GLY A 25 -8.83 8.91 -7.55
CA GLY A 25 -8.59 7.55 -8.07
C GLY A 25 -9.49 6.49 -7.49
N THR A 26 -9.35 5.27 -8.02
CA THR A 26 -10.09 4.08 -7.59
C THR A 26 -9.19 3.00 -7.02
N ALA A 27 -7.90 3.26 -6.83
CA ALA A 27 -6.98 2.32 -6.19
C ALA A 27 -7.30 2.13 -4.71
N THR A 28 -7.93 3.10 -4.07
CA THR A 28 -8.56 2.95 -2.76
C THR A 28 -10.06 3.14 -2.87
N PHE A 29 -10.82 2.41 -2.05
CA PHE A 29 -12.27 2.58 -1.94
C PHE A 29 -12.66 3.57 -0.83
N ASP A 30 -11.71 4.16 -0.13
CA ASP A 30 -11.99 5.23 0.81
C ASP A 30 -12.60 6.43 0.09
N LEU A 31 -13.59 7.03 0.71
CA LEU A 31 -14.34 8.16 0.15
C LEU A 31 -13.97 9.49 0.80
N SER A 32 -13.44 9.45 2.02
CA SER A 32 -13.08 10.63 2.80
C SER A 32 -11.59 10.71 3.02
N PRO A 33 -10.96 11.86 2.75
CA PRO A 33 -9.54 12.07 3.04
C PRO A 33 -9.23 11.90 4.53
N ARG A 34 -8.04 11.40 4.83
CA ARG A 34 -7.54 11.29 6.20
C ARG A 34 -7.15 12.66 6.75
N THR A 35 -7.44 12.89 8.02
CA THR A 35 -6.81 13.97 8.81
C THR A 35 -5.37 13.56 9.16
N LEU A 36 -4.58 14.53 9.62
CA LEU A 36 -3.21 14.23 10.07
C LEU A 36 -3.20 13.30 11.29
N ASP A 37 -4.16 13.46 12.21
CA ASP A 37 -4.29 12.60 13.38
C ASP A 37 -4.65 11.17 12.98
N GLU A 38 -5.58 10.99 12.05
CA GLU A 38 -5.92 9.68 11.49
C GLU A 38 -4.72 9.02 10.80
N GLN A 39 -3.92 9.81 10.08
CA GLN A 39 -2.70 9.32 9.44
C GLN A 39 -1.66 8.87 10.47
N ARG A 40 -1.47 9.59 11.55
CA ARG A 40 -0.56 9.21 12.63
C ARG A 40 -1.02 7.94 13.33
N GLU A 41 -2.32 7.81 13.58
CA GLU A 41 -2.91 6.60 14.15
C GLU A 41 -2.69 5.39 13.23
N TRP A 42 -2.91 5.56 11.93
CA TRP A 42 -2.66 4.53 10.93
C TRP A 42 -1.20 4.04 10.97
N MET A 43 -0.24 4.95 11.12
CA MET A 43 1.18 4.59 11.26
C MET A 43 1.47 3.89 12.57
N THR A 44 0.85 4.31 13.67
CA THR A 44 1.01 3.69 14.98
C THR A 44 0.50 2.26 14.99
N GLU A 45 -0.62 1.99 14.33
CA GLU A 45 -1.20 0.64 14.19
C GLU A 45 -0.28 -0.30 13.40
N ARG A 46 0.58 0.24 12.53
CA ARG A 46 1.52 -0.50 11.71
C ARG A 46 2.94 -0.32 12.23
N SER A 47 3.24 -0.99 13.33
CA SER A 47 4.54 -0.95 13.96
C SER A 47 5.17 -2.35 14.01
N GLY A 48 6.49 -2.41 14.20
CA GLY A 48 7.21 -3.68 14.26
C GLY A 48 7.17 -4.42 12.93
N ALA A 49 6.67 -5.65 12.93
CA ALA A 49 6.63 -6.50 11.73
C ALA A 49 5.67 -6.00 10.64
N HIS A 50 4.67 -5.22 11.00
CA HIS A 50 3.77 -4.55 10.07
C HIS A 50 4.40 -3.23 9.63
N VAL A 51 5.35 -3.31 8.73
CA VAL A 51 6.19 -2.18 8.34
C VAL A 51 5.47 -1.19 7.43
N VAL A 52 5.92 0.07 7.49
CA VAL A 52 5.62 1.09 6.50
C VAL A 52 6.94 1.53 5.88
N LEU A 53 7.03 1.47 4.56
CA LEU A 53 8.19 1.89 3.78
C LEU A 53 7.88 3.19 3.05
N VAL A 54 8.88 4.03 2.89
CA VAL A 54 8.84 5.15 1.96
C VAL A 54 9.94 5.01 0.91
N ALA A 55 9.65 5.48 -0.28
CA ALA A 55 10.63 5.67 -1.34
C ALA A 55 10.92 7.17 -1.42
N GLU A 56 12.16 7.53 -1.12
CA GLU A 56 12.62 8.91 -1.17
C GLU A 56 13.44 9.15 -2.43
N THR A 57 13.11 10.18 -3.17
CA THR A 57 13.85 10.61 -4.34
C THR A 57 13.82 12.12 -4.46
N ASN A 58 14.92 12.73 -4.89
CA ASN A 58 15.06 14.19 -4.97
C ASN A 58 14.73 14.92 -3.65
N GLY A 59 15.00 14.28 -2.51
CA GLY A 59 14.76 14.87 -1.19
C GLY A 59 13.30 14.86 -0.73
N GLU A 60 12.42 14.14 -1.43
CA GLU A 60 11.00 14.03 -1.04
C GLU A 60 10.50 12.58 -1.10
N VAL A 61 9.41 12.32 -0.38
CA VAL A 61 8.73 11.01 -0.41
C VAL A 61 7.93 10.92 -1.70
N ALA A 62 8.36 10.03 -2.60
CA ALA A 62 7.73 9.80 -3.90
C ALA A 62 6.64 8.73 -3.86
N GLY A 63 6.70 7.85 -2.86
CA GLY A 63 5.72 6.78 -2.68
C GLY A 63 5.89 6.10 -1.34
N PHE A 64 4.91 5.28 -0.98
CA PHE A 64 4.98 4.46 0.23
C PHE A 64 4.31 3.11 0.00
N GLY A 65 4.69 2.15 0.84
CA GLY A 65 4.05 0.85 0.88
C GLY A 65 3.95 0.36 2.31
N ALA A 66 3.02 -0.52 2.58
CA ALA A 66 2.78 -1.01 3.93
C ALA A 66 2.34 -2.46 3.95
N LEU A 67 2.66 -3.13 5.05
CA LEU A 67 2.08 -4.41 5.41
C LEU A 67 1.06 -4.18 6.52
N SER A 68 -0.13 -4.70 6.34
CA SER A 68 -1.23 -4.57 7.29
C SER A 68 -1.69 -5.94 7.76
N ARG A 69 -2.23 -6.00 8.95
CA ARG A 69 -2.88 -7.21 9.45
C ARG A 69 -4.03 -7.59 8.52
N TYR A 70 -4.05 -8.85 8.07
CA TYR A 70 -5.09 -9.32 7.15
C TYR A 70 -6.44 -9.47 7.84
N MET A 71 -6.48 -10.27 8.90
CA MET A 71 -7.67 -10.54 9.72
C MET A 71 -7.30 -10.52 11.20
N LYS A 72 -8.30 -10.32 12.07
CA LYS A 72 -8.06 -10.21 13.52
C LYS A 72 -7.95 -11.56 14.24
N ARG A 73 -8.26 -12.67 13.57
CA ARG A 73 -8.19 -14.01 14.18
C ARG A 73 -6.73 -14.45 14.35
N PRO A 74 -6.37 -15.09 15.47
CA PRO A 74 -5.00 -15.55 15.69
C PRO A 74 -4.45 -16.47 14.61
N ALA A 75 -5.27 -17.32 14.02
CA ALA A 75 -4.87 -18.22 12.95
C ALA A 75 -4.47 -17.49 11.65
N ASP A 76 -4.89 -16.25 11.48
CA ASP A 76 -4.53 -15.43 10.32
C ASP A 76 -3.27 -14.58 10.57
N SER A 77 -2.61 -14.71 11.71
CA SER A 77 -1.48 -13.84 12.10
C SER A 77 -0.24 -13.99 11.22
N THR A 78 -0.12 -15.07 10.44
CA THR A 78 0.96 -15.28 9.49
C THR A 78 0.65 -14.76 8.08
N THR A 79 -0.50 -14.11 7.91
CA THR A 79 -0.91 -13.48 6.67
C THR A 79 -0.95 -11.97 6.83
N VAL A 80 -0.43 -11.25 5.85
CA VAL A 80 -0.50 -9.80 5.78
C VAL A 80 -1.11 -9.36 4.46
N GLU A 81 -1.65 -8.15 4.45
CA GLU A 81 -2.11 -7.48 3.24
C GLU A 81 -1.14 -6.34 2.90
N ASN A 82 -0.72 -6.25 1.65
CA ASN A 82 0.11 -5.14 1.21
C ASN A 82 -0.75 -4.02 0.61
N SER A 83 -0.26 -2.81 0.74
CA SER A 83 -0.78 -1.65 0.04
C SER A 83 0.37 -0.75 -0.36
N GLY A 84 0.18 0.04 -1.41
CA GLY A 84 1.22 0.96 -1.85
C GLY A 84 0.68 1.96 -2.87
N TYR A 85 1.24 3.15 -2.83
CA TYR A 85 0.85 4.29 -3.66
C TYR A 85 2.08 5.10 -4.03
N VAL A 86 2.12 5.55 -5.28
CA VAL A 86 3.20 6.38 -5.82
C VAL A 86 2.62 7.69 -6.32
N ARG A 87 3.28 8.79 -6.04
CA ARG A 87 2.88 10.11 -6.57
C ARG A 87 2.77 10.03 -8.09
N PRO A 88 1.73 10.66 -8.70
CA PRO A 88 1.54 10.62 -10.14
C PRO A 88 2.78 11.01 -10.95
N GLU A 89 3.51 12.04 -10.52
CA GLU A 89 4.71 12.54 -11.19
C GLU A 89 5.89 11.57 -11.16
N TYR A 90 5.87 10.57 -10.28
CA TYR A 90 6.91 9.55 -10.16
C TYR A 90 6.48 8.17 -10.65
N GLN A 91 5.28 8.04 -11.19
CA GLN A 91 4.80 6.76 -11.73
C GLN A 91 5.58 6.39 -13.00
N GLY A 92 5.73 5.09 -13.24
CA GLY A 92 6.46 4.59 -14.40
C GLY A 92 7.99 4.57 -14.24
N GLU A 93 8.51 4.89 -13.05
CA GLU A 93 9.95 4.92 -12.75
C GLU A 93 10.45 3.71 -11.94
N GLY A 94 9.59 2.70 -11.75
CA GLY A 94 9.96 1.49 -11.00
C GLY A 94 9.83 1.59 -9.49
N ILE A 95 9.32 2.69 -8.94
CA ILE A 95 9.19 2.90 -7.50
C ILE A 95 8.22 1.88 -6.88
N GLY A 96 7.08 1.65 -7.53
CA GLY A 96 6.09 0.67 -7.06
C GLY A 96 6.66 -0.73 -6.98
N GLU A 97 7.42 -1.14 -7.98
CA GLU A 97 8.10 -2.44 -7.99
C GLU A 97 9.13 -2.55 -6.87
N ALA A 98 9.93 -1.51 -6.68
CA ALA A 98 10.95 -1.50 -5.63
C ALA A 98 10.31 -1.59 -4.22
N LEU A 99 9.24 -0.83 -3.98
CA LEU A 99 8.49 -0.89 -2.73
C LEU A 99 7.90 -2.28 -2.49
N LEU A 100 7.21 -2.83 -3.48
CA LEU A 100 6.56 -4.15 -3.36
C LEU A 100 7.59 -5.26 -3.14
N SER A 101 8.67 -5.26 -3.89
CA SER A 101 9.75 -6.26 -3.72
C SER A 101 10.35 -6.19 -2.32
N LYS A 102 10.58 -4.99 -1.81
CA LYS A 102 11.12 -4.82 -0.44
C LYS A 102 10.12 -5.25 0.62
N LEU A 103 8.83 -4.99 0.43
CA LEU A 103 7.78 -5.49 1.34
C LEU A 103 7.74 -7.01 1.38
N ILE A 104 7.90 -7.67 0.25
CA ILE A 104 7.97 -9.15 0.17
C ILE A 104 9.16 -9.66 0.99
N ASP A 105 10.33 -9.07 0.81
CA ASP A 105 11.53 -9.47 1.56
C ASP A 105 11.33 -9.29 3.07
N LEU A 106 10.81 -8.14 3.48
CA LEU A 106 10.56 -7.85 4.90
C LEU A 106 9.48 -8.76 5.49
N ALA A 107 8.45 -9.08 4.74
CA ALA A 107 7.43 -10.03 5.18
C ALA A 107 8.04 -11.41 5.45
N SER A 108 8.90 -11.88 4.55
CA SER A 108 9.63 -13.15 4.71
C SER A 108 10.56 -13.11 5.94
N GLU A 109 11.33 -12.05 6.09
CA GLU A 109 12.24 -11.87 7.23
C GLU A 109 11.52 -11.86 8.58
N HIS A 110 10.32 -11.31 8.62
CA HIS A 110 9.49 -11.25 9.84
C HIS A 110 8.64 -12.51 10.07
N GLY A 111 8.77 -13.52 9.22
CA GLY A 111 8.10 -14.81 9.41
C GLY A 111 6.67 -14.87 8.89
N PHE A 112 6.21 -13.91 8.12
CA PHE A 112 4.92 -14.01 7.44
C PHE A 112 4.99 -15.04 6.30
N HIS A 113 3.94 -15.84 6.18
CA HIS A 113 3.88 -16.91 5.18
C HIS A 113 3.16 -16.49 3.91
N THR A 114 2.14 -15.63 4.02
CA THR A 114 1.28 -15.26 2.91
C THR A 114 1.08 -13.75 2.85
N ILE A 115 1.13 -13.19 1.65
CA ILE A 115 0.75 -11.80 1.39
C ILE A 115 -0.47 -11.81 0.49
N ILE A 116 -1.51 -11.11 0.90
CA ILE A 116 -2.72 -10.88 0.11
C ILE A 116 -2.66 -9.47 -0.47
N ALA A 117 -3.02 -9.34 -1.73
CA ALA A 117 -3.22 -8.05 -2.38
C ALA A 117 -4.67 -7.94 -2.87
N ARG A 118 -5.33 -6.85 -2.53
CA ARG A 118 -6.65 -6.51 -3.06
C ARG A 118 -6.50 -5.32 -3.99
N ILE A 119 -6.82 -5.52 -5.26
CA ILE A 119 -6.55 -4.54 -6.31
C ILE A 119 -7.85 -4.24 -7.04
N GLY A 120 -8.20 -2.97 -7.18
CA GLY A 120 -9.34 -2.55 -7.97
C GLY A 120 -9.17 -2.91 -9.44
N SER A 121 -10.25 -3.30 -10.12
CA SER A 121 -10.21 -3.76 -11.51
C SER A 121 -9.68 -2.72 -12.51
N GLU A 122 -9.78 -1.44 -12.19
CA GLU A 122 -9.26 -0.35 -13.02
C GLU A 122 -7.74 -0.13 -12.85
N SER A 123 -7.13 -0.75 -11.85
CA SER A 123 -5.70 -0.61 -11.55
C SER A 123 -4.85 -1.63 -12.33
N GLU A 124 -4.90 -1.58 -13.65
CA GLU A 124 -4.21 -2.52 -14.54
C GLU A 124 -2.69 -2.56 -14.30
N GLY A 125 -2.09 -1.40 -14.07
CA GLY A 125 -0.66 -1.30 -13.76
C GLY A 125 -0.28 -2.03 -12.48
N SER A 126 -1.11 -1.93 -11.44
CA SER A 126 -0.90 -2.63 -10.18
C SER A 126 -1.07 -4.14 -10.33
N ILE A 127 -2.06 -4.58 -11.09
CA ILE A 127 -2.28 -6.00 -11.40
C ILE A 127 -1.06 -6.56 -12.13
N ALA A 128 -0.58 -5.88 -13.15
CA ALA A 128 0.61 -6.30 -13.90
C ALA A 128 1.86 -6.35 -13.02
N LEU A 129 2.04 -5.35 -12.16
CA LEU A 129 3.16 -5.29 -11.22
C LEU A 129 3.14 -6.48 -10.24
N HIS A 130 1.99 -6.78 -9.65
CA HIS A 130 1.86 -7.90 -8.72
C HIS A 130 2.15 -9.24 -9.41
N ARG A 131 1.65 -9.45 -10.62
CA ARG A 131 1.98 -10.64 -11.41
C ARG A 131 3.47 -10.76 -11.69
N LYS A 132 4.10 -9.65 -12.04
CA LYS A 132 5.54 -9.61 -12.34
C LYS A 132 6.40 -10.08 -11.17
N VAL A 133 6.02 -9.75 -9.96
CA VAL A 133 6.76 -10.15 -8.74
C VAL A 133 6.30 -11.46 -8.12
N GLY A 134 5.41 -12.20 -8.80
CA GLY A 134 5.04 -13.56 -8.44
C GLY A 134 3.69 -13.74 -7.75
N PHE A 135 2.85 -12.72 -7.65
CA PHE A 135 1.49 -12.89 -7.14
C PHE A 135 0.62 -13.61 -8.17
N GLU A 136 -0.26 -14.46 -7.67
CA GLU A 136 -1.26 -15.18 -8.46
C GLU A 136 -2.65 -14.61 -8.18
N GLU A 137 -3.46 -14.45 -9.21
CA GLU A 137 -4.87 -14.08 -9.04
C GLU A 137 -5.65 -15.28 -8.49
N ILE A 138 -6.29 -15.09 -7.34
CA ILE A 138 -7.04 -16.15 -6.67
C ILE A 138 -8.55 -15.99 -6.78
N GLY A 139 -9.02 -14.87 -7.31
CA GLY A 139 -10.44 -14.63 -7.51
C GLY A 139 -10.76 -13.17 -7.77
N ARG A 140 -12.04 -12.92 -7.98
CA ARG A 140 -12.60 -11.58 -8.18
C ARG A 140 -13.85 -11.41 -7.34
N GLU A 141 -13.91 -10.28 -6.66
CA GLU A 141 -15.10 -9.85 -5.95
C GLU A 141 -15.86 -8.88 -6.86
N HIS A 142 -17.10 -9.20 -7.19
CA HIS A 142 -17.89 -8.42 -8.14
C HIS A 142 -18.76 -7.38 -7.43
N GLU A 143 -18.65 -6.12 -7.89
CA GLU A 143 -19.51 -5.02 -7.46
C GLU A 143 -19.59 -4.83 -5.95
N ILE A 144 -18.48 -5.03 -5.24
CA ILE A 144 -18.43 -4.87 -3.77
C ILE A 144 -18.19 -3.42 -3.33
N GLY A 145 -17.67 -2.59 -4.22
CA GLY A 145 -17.38 -1.19 -3.94
C GLY A 145 -18.07 -0.26 -4.95
N ARG A 146 -18.43 0.91 -4.48
CA ARG A 146 -19.01 1.96 -5.32
C ARG A 146 -18.34 3.28 -5.04
N LYS A 147 -17.79 3.91 -6.09
CA LYS A 147 -17.07 5.18 -6.00
C LYS A 147 -17.29 5.98 -7.29
N PHE A 148 -17.43 7.29 -7.16
CA PHE A 148 -17.71 8.19 -8.29
C PHE A 148 -18.94 7.77 -9.10
N GLY A 149 -19.96 7.24 -8.44
CA GLY A 149 -21.22 6.81 -9.11
C GLY A 149 -21.13 5.51 -9.89
N ARG A 150 -20.04 4.75 -9.79
CA ARG A 150 -19.86 3.45 -10.48
C ARG A 150 -19.37 2.37 -9.52
N TRP A 151 -19.70 1.15 -9.95
CA TRP A 151 -19.24 -0.06 -9.27
C TRP A 151 -17.77 -0.34 -9.56
#